data_6a8c0bd039253e9dc3e66cd2e7fa8f44
#
_entry.id   6a8c0bd039253e9dc3e66cd2e7fa8f44
#
_cell.length_a   1.000
_cell.length_b   1.000
_cell.length_c   1.000
_cell.angle_alpha   90.00
_cell.angle_beta   90.00
_cell.angle_gamma   90.00
#
_symmetry.space_group_name_H-M   'P 1'
#
loop_
_entity.id
_entity.type
_entity.pdbx_description
1 polymer ?
#
loop_
_entity_poly.entity_id
_entity_poly.type
_entity_poly.pdbx_seq_one_letter_code
_entity_poly.pdbx_strand_id
1 'polypeptide(L)'
;MLLAVMMISCGAPKKSVTSVYSDTEKARSLEGNIVKTQEIEITGIEMVQTLNDDGTEMIARPFKWFAAIGKADDKQIAIEIAQREAYAAISRTLNNIVEDNAERGAVVNNGAVQKALDLYWEQTSMSIQNACEPFGKVLVEYDPSTGMYTVTAKVGIRGDRYNTLINKAGNYKPADLTGNELEQYIQINKSIMDAAKGN
;
A
#
# COMPACT_ATOMS: atom_id res chain seq x y z
N MET A 1 11.92 -56.45 -5.66
CA MET A 1 11.41 -55.62 -4.57
C MET A 1 11.77 -54.16 -4.86
N LEU A 2 10.86 -53.46 -5.53
CA LEU A 2 11.10 -52.09 -6.02
C LEU A 2 10.45 -51.12 -5.03
N LEU A 3 11.25 -50.29 -4.34
CA LEU A 3 10.75 -49.24 -3.47
C LEU A 3 10.45 -47.99 -4.32
N ALA A 4 9.16 -47.65 -4.46
CA ALA A 4 8.72 -46.39 -5.05
C ALA A 4 8.75 -45.30 -3.96
N VAL A 5 9.66 -44.35 -4.11
CA VAL A 5 9.70 -43.13 -3.28
C VAL A 5 8.69 -42.15 -3.84
N MET A 6 7.55 -41.97 -3.16
CA MET A 6 6.62 -40.91 -3.47
C MET A 6 7.15 -39.56 -2.93
N MET A 7 7.57 -38.69 -3.82
CA MET A 7 7.84 -37.29 -3.52
C MET A 7 6.52 -36.58 -3.33
N ILE A 8 6.15 -36.28 -2.10
CA ILE A 8 5.04 -35.38 -1.78
C ILE A 8 5.53 -33.94 -1.99
N SER A 9 5.18 -33.37 -3.12
CA SER A 9 5.35 -31.94 -3.38
C SER A 9 4.37 -31.17 -2.50
N CYS A 10 4.83 -30.64 -1.37
CA CYS A 10 4.10 -29.60 -0.62
C CYS A 10 4.09 -28.32 -1.43
N GLY A 11 3.04 -28.16 -2.22
CA GLY A 11 2.72 -26.86 -2.84
C GLY A 11 2.36 -25.87 -1.74
N ALA A 12 3.24 -24.88 -1.50
CA ALA A 12 2.91 -23.75 -0.65
C ALA A 12 1.66 -23.02 -1.21
N PRO A 13 0.71 -22.64 -0.36
CA PRO A 13 -0.47 -21.93 -0.82
C PRO A 13 -0.03 -20.61 -1.45
N LYS A 14 -0.32 -20.43 -2.74
CA LYS A 14 -0.16 -19.13 -3.40
C LYS A 14 -1.13 -18.16 -2.73
N LYS A 15 -0.60 -17.24 -1.91
CA LYS A 15 -1.38 -16.13 -1.37
C LYS A 15 -1.80 -15.29 -2.57
N SER A 16 -3.11 -15.15 -2.79
CA SER A 16 -3.64 -14.14 -3.70
C SER A 16 -3.40 -12.78 -3.05
N VAL A 17 -2.37 -12.10 -3.48
CA VAL A 17 -2.18 -10.69 -3.17
C VAL A 17 -3.10 -9.93 -4.11
N THR A 18 -4.04 -9.17 -3.56
CA THR A 18 -4.90 -8.31 -4.36
C THR A 18 -4.07 -7.11 -4.78
N SER A 19 -3.69 -7.04 -6.04
CA SER A 19 -3.04 -5.85 -6.59
C SER A 19 -4.09 -4.75 -6.71
N VAL A 20 -3.83 -3.62 -6.07
CA VAL A 20 -4.72 -2.45 -6.13
C VAL A 20 -4.46 -1.63 -7.39
N TYR A 21 -3.26 -1.73 -7.93
CA TYR A 21 -2.85 -1.01 -9.13
C TYR A 21 -1.75 -1.79 -9.85
N SER A 22 -1.78 -1.82 -11.18
CA SER A 22 -0.71 -2.36 -11.99
C SER A 22 -0.08 -1.25 -12.83
N ASP A 23 1.17 -0.92 -12.54
CA ASP A 23 1.98 -0.11 -13.43
C ASP A 23 2.61 -1.04 -14.47
N THR A 24 2.23 -0.88 -15.73
CA THR A 24 2.60 -1.79 -16.79
C THR A 24 3.90 -1.33 -17.44
N GLU A 25 5.03 -1.90 -17.05
CA GLU A 25 6.28 -1.73 -17.79
C GLU A 25 6.37 -2.73 -18.94
N LYS A 26 6.49 -2.19 -20.15
CA LYS A 26 6.72 -2.99 -21.36
C LYS A 26 8.21 -3.26 -21.51
N ALA A 27 8.67 -4.43 -21.07
CA ALA A 27 10.01 -4.89 -21.41
C ALA A 27 10.03 -5.41 -22.87
N ARG A 28 10.84 -4.81 -23.72
CA ARG A 28 11.12 -5.36 -25.06
C ARG A 28 12.11 -6.51 -24.93
N SER A 29 11.76 -7.70 -25.43
CA SER A 29 12.74 -8.76 -25.56
C SER A 29 13.82 -8.38 -26.57
N LEU A 30 15.01 -8.94 -26.43
CA LEU A 30 16.15 -8.76 -27.36
C LEU A 30 15.80 -9.12 -28.81
N GLU A 31 14.72 -9.84 -29.07
CA GLU A 31 14.22 -10.22 -30.40
C GLU A 31 13.09 -9.32 -30.93
N GLY A 32 12.78 -8.23 -30.25
CA GLY A 32 11.93 -7.14 -30.76
C GLY A 32 10.43 -7.39 -30.80
N ASN A 33 9.93 -8.60 -30.53
CA ASN A 33 8.52 -8.94 -30.77
C ASN A 33 7.74 -9.41 -29.55
N ILE A 34 8.34 -9.60 -28.39
CA ILE A 34 7.61 -10.02 -27.17
C ILE A 34 7.68 -8.90 -26.15
N VAL A 35 6.56 -8.26 -25.94
CA VAL A 35 6.38 -7.29 -24.85
C VAL A 35 5.91 -8.06 -23.64
N LYS A 36 6.77 -8.27 -22.64
CA LYS A 36 6.34 -8.72 -21.32
C LYS A 36 5.86 -7.51 -20.54
N THR A 37 4.61 -7.53 -20.15
CA THR A 37 4.03 -6.59 -19.22
C THR A 37 4.28 -7.12 -17.83
N GLN A 38 5.06 -6.41 -17.01
CA GLN A 38 5.26 -6.75 -15.62
C GLN A 38 4.36 -5.84 -14.78
N GLU A 39 3.39 -6.44 -14.12
CA GLU A 39 2.55 -5.75 -13.16
C GLU A 39 3.34 -5.61 -11.85
N ILE A 40 3.43 -4.39 -11.34
CA ILE A 40 4.08 -4.12 -10.07
C ILE A 40 2.99 -3.77 -9.06
N GLU A 41 2.87 -4.63 -8.06
CA GLU A 41 2.00 -4.34 -6.93
C GLU A 41 2.53 -3.14 -6.15
N ILE A 42 1.69 -2.14 -5.93
CA ILE A 42 2.07 -0.92 -5.20
C ILE A 42 1.68 -0.95 -3.72
N THR A 43 0.86 -1.91 -3.29
CA THR A 43 0.50 -2.12 -1.89
C THR A 43 0.07 -3.56 -1.65
N GLY A 44 0.23 -4.04 -0.42
CA GLY A 44 -0.17 -5.40 -0.05
C GLY A 44 0.03 -5.67 1.43
N ILE A 45 -0.23 -6.92 1.83
CA ILE A 45 0.00 -7.42 3.18
C ILE A 45 0.97 -8.59 3.10
N GLU A 46 2.00 -8.56 3.93
CA GLU A 46 3.01 -9.62 4.03
C GLU A 46 3.16 -10.08 5.48
N MET A 47 3.24 -11.38 5.70
CA MET A 47 3.51 -11.94 7.02
C MET A 47 5.01 -11.96 7.27
N VAL A 48 5.46 -11.24 8.29
CA VAL A 48 6.87 -11.10 8.66
C VAL A 48 7.10 -11.69 10.03
N GLN A 49 8.17 -12.47 10.17
CA GLN A 49 8.64 -12.96 11.47
C GLN A 49 9.29 -11.80 12.23
N THR A 50 8.73 -11.45 13.36
CA THR A 50 9.24 -10.41 14.26
C THR A 50 9.26 -10.93 15.69
N LEU A 51 10.10 -10.36 16.54
CA LEU A 51 10.01 -10.62 17.97
C LEU A 51 8.65 -10.17 18.49
N ASN A 52 8.08 -10.92 19.43
CA ASN A 52 6.91 -10.51 20.19
C ASN A 52 7.24 -9.24 21.02
N ASP A 53 6.24 -8.65 21.65
CA ASP A 53 6.44 -7.39 22.38
C ASP A 53 7.35 -7.56 23.61
N ASP A 54 7.49 -8.79 24.12
CA ASP A 54 8.40 -9.15 25.23
C ASP A 54 9.83 -9.44 24.76
N GLY A 55 10.06 -9.52 23.45
CA GLY A 55 11.37 -9.83 22.85
C GLY A 55 11.83 -11.29 23.03
N THR A 56 10.91 -12.21 23.39
CA THR A 56 11.24 -13.60 23.77
C THR A 56 11.03 -14.61 22.66
N GLU A 57 10.08 -14.37 21.76
CA GLU A 57 9.67 -15.32 20.73
C GLU A 57 9.49 -14.67 19.36
N MET A 58 9.82 -15.41 18.31
CA MET A 58 9.53 -14.98 16.93
C MET A 58 8.10 -15.36 16.58
N ILE A 59 7.31 -14.36 16.24
CA ILE A 59 5.90 -14.51 15.83
C ILE A 59 5.67 -13.92 14.44
N ALA A 60 4.81 -14.54 13.66
CA ALA A 60 4.40 -14.01 12.35
C ALA A 60 3.38 -12.89 12.55
N ARG A 61 3.72 -11.68 12.09
CA ARG A 61 2.83 -10.51 12.13
C ARG A 61 2.53 -10.01 10.71
N PRO A 62 1.30 -9.57 10.43
CA PRO A 62 0.98 -8.91 9.17
C PRO A 62 1.61 -7.52 9.14
N PHE A 63 2.25 -7.20 8.01
CA PHE A 63 2.71 -5.86 7.67
C PHE A 63 1.96 -5.37 6.43
N LYS A 64 1.39 -4.18 6.52
CA LYS A 64 0.90 -3.45 5.36
C LYS A 64 2.08 -2.73 4.74
N TRP A 65 2.30 -2.91 3.42
CA TRP A 65 3.38 -2.26 2.70
C TRP A 65 2.86 -1.47 1.50
N PHE A 66 3.66 -0.48 1.11
CA PHE A 66 3.46 0.37 -0.05
C PHE A 66 4.77 0.40 -0.84
N ALA A 67 4.69 0.30 -2.16
CA ALA A 67 5.84 0.27 -3.04
C ALA A 67 5.77 1.38 -4.08
N ALA A 68 6.93 1.79 -4.56
CA ALA A 68 7.04 2.66 -5.72
C ALA A 68 8.36 2.45 -6.46
N ILE A 69 8.41 3.01 -7.66
CA ILE A 69 9.56 2.93 -8.56
C ILE A 69 10.25 4.29 -8.60
N GLY A 70 11.58 4.26 -8.54
CA GLY A 70 12.45 5.40 -8.84
C GLY A 70 13.31 5.10 -10.05
N LYS A 71 13.54 6.08 -10.91
CA LYS A 71 14.42 5.98 -12.07
C LYS A 71 15.42 7.13 -12.09
N ALA A 72 16.70 6.82 -12.28
CA ALA A 72 17.78 7.79 -12.45
C ALA A 72 18.98 7.13 -13.14
N ASP A 73 19.88 7.94 -13.63
CA ASP A 73 21.21 7.54 -14.13
C ASP A 73 22.19 7.19 -13.01
N ASP A 74 21.94 7.67 -11.80
CA ASP A 74 22.65 7.30 -10.57
C ASP A 74 21.80 6.34 -9.72
N LYS A 75 22.44 5.24 -9.28
CA LYS A 75 21.78 4.20 -8.47
C LYS A 75 21.24 4.74 -7.13
N GLN A 76 22.03 5.58 -6.45
CA GLN A 76 21.65 6.09 -5.13
C GLN A 76 20.46 7.05 -5.26
N ILE A 77 20.49 7.91 -6.28
CA ILE A 77 19.38 8.81 -6.58
C ILE A 77 18.11 8.02 -6.93
N ALA A 78 18.21 6.95 -7.72
CA ALA A 78 17.07 6.10 -8.03
C ALA A 78 16.47 5.45 -6.77
N ILE A 79 17.30 5.02 -5.81
CA ILE A 79 16.85 4.47 -4.51
C ILE A 79 16.11 5.54 -3.71
N GLU A 80 16.66 6.75 -3.61
CA GLU A 80 16.04 7.85 -2.86
C GLU A 80 14.69 8.27 -3.46
N ILE A 81 14.60 8.33 -4.80
CA ILE A 81 13.35 8.60 -5.50
C ILE A 81 12.33 7.50 -5.17
N ALA A 82 12.70 6.21 -5.32
CA ALA A 82 11.81 5.09 -5.05
C ALA A 82 11.28 5.11 -3.61
N GLN A 83 12.13 5.37 -2.63
CA GLN A 83 11.73 5.46 -1.22
C GLN A 83 10.75 6.62 -0.99
N ARG A 84 11.07 7.82 -1.47
CA ARG A 84 10.20 8.99 -1.35
C ARG A 84 8.84 8.75 -1.99
N GLU A 85 8.82 8.16 -3.18
CA GLU A 85 7.59 7.83 -3.89
C GLU A 85 6.78 6.73 -3.19
N ALA A 86 7.43 5.78 -2.50
CA ALA A 86 6.73 4.77 -1.69
C ALA A 86 6.00 5.39 -0.48
N TYR A 87 6.60 6.40 0.17
CA TYR A 87 5.89 7.18 1.19
C TYR A 87 4.73 7.98 0.58
N ALA A 88 4.92 8.61 -0.58
CA ALA A 88 3.86 9.34 -1.27
C ALA A 88 2.71 8.43 -1.74
N ALA A 89 3.00 7.16 -2.05
CA ALA A 89 1.98 6.17 -2.41
C ALA A 89 0.95 5.94 -1.30
N ILE A 90 1.31 6.13 -0.03
CA ILE A 90 0.38 6.03 1.11
C ILE A 90 -0.72 7.08 0.99
N SER A 91 -0.35 8.35 0.78
CA SER A 91 -1.33 9.43 0.61
C SER A 91 -2.18 9.23 -0.63
N ARG A 92 -1.56 8.86 -1.77
CA ARG A 92 -2.31 8.58 -3.00
C ARG A 92 -3.35 7.47 -2.81
N THR A 93 -2.97 6.37 -2.15
CA THR A 93 -3.88 5.25 -1.89
C THR A 93 -5.06 5.67 -1.01
N LEU A 94 -4.81 6.41 0.07
CA LEU A 94 -5.88 6.87 0.95
C LEU A 94 -6.76 7.94 0.30
N ASN A 95 -6.18 8.88 -0.42
CA ASN A 95 -6.94 9.92 -1.14
C ASN A 95 -7.88 9.30 -2.18
N ASN A 96 -7.41 8.34 -2.97
CA ASN A 96 -8.26 7.62 -3.93
C ASN A 96 -9.44 6.93 -3.23
N ILE A 97 -9.21 6.31 -2.06
CA ILE A 97 -10.29 5.69 -1.28
C ILE A 97 -11.28 6.73 -0.78
N VAL A 98 -10.81 7.90 -0.33
CA VAL A 98 -11.66 9.01 0.13
C VAL A 98 -12.50 9.54 -1.03
N GLU A 99 -11.88 9.85 -2.17
CA GLU A 99 -12.55 10.36 -3.37
C GLU A 99 -13.63 9.37 -3.86
N ASP A 100 -13.27 8.09 -4.04
CA ASP A 100 -14.20 7.05 -4.49
C ASP A 100 -15.41 6.89 -3.57
N ASN A 101 -15.24 6.98 -2.25
CA ASN A 101 -16.34 6.83 -1.30
C ASN A 101 -17.15 8.12 -1.15
N ALA A 102 -16.52 9.29 -1.27
CA ALA A 102 -17.22 10.57 -1.28
C ALA A 102 -18.12 10.72 -2.51
N GLU A 103 -17.64 10.31 -3.69
CA GLU A 103 -18.43 10.28 -4.92
C GLU A 103 -19.64 9.33 -4.80
N ARG A 104 -19.43 8.10 -4.31
CA ARG A 104 -20.51 7.12 -4.09
C ARG A 104 -21.53 7.58 -3.04
N GLY A 105 -21.07 8.33 -2.04
CA GLY A 105 -21.93 8.89 -0.98
C GLY A 105 -22.70 10.15 -1.39
N ALA A 106 -22.58 10.59 -2.67
CA ALA A 106 -23.20 11.81 -3.19
C ALA A 106 -22.87 13.08 -2.37
N VAL A 107 -21.67 13.14 -1.78
CA VAL A 107 -21.21 14.30 -0.97
C VAL A 107 -20.77 15.48 -1.83
N VAL A 108 -20.69 15.28 -3.12
CA VAL A 108 -20.21 16.29 -4.11
C VAL A 108 -20.88 17.67 -3.95
N ASN A 109 -22.03 17.75 -3.28
CA ASN A 109 -22.77 18.98 -3.03
C ASN A 109 -22.65 19.52 -1.60
N ASN A 110 -21.94 18.84 -0.68
CA ASN A 110 -21.75 19.30 0.70
C ASN A 110 -20.28 19.56 1.00
N GLY A 111 -19.84 20.77 0.67
CA GLY A 111 -18.45 21.19 0.83
C GLY A 111 -17.92 21.11 2.27
N ALA A 112 -18.77 21.18 3.29
CA ALA A 112 -18.35 21.07 4.70
C ALA A 112 -17.98 19.63 5.05
N VAL A 113 -18.78 18.65 4.63
CA VAL A 113 -18.52 17.23 4.84
C VAL A 113 -17.26 16.79 4.08
N GLN A 114 -17.14 17.17 2.80
CA GLN A 114 -15.96 16.85 1.98
C GLN A 114 -14.69 17.40 2.62
N LYS A 115 -14.69 18.68 2.99
CA LYS A 115 -13.54 19.31 3.65
C LYS A 115 -13.14 18.61 4.95
N ALA A 116 -14.10 18.18 5.75
CA ALA A 116 -13.83 17.46 6.98
C ALA A 116 -13.21 16.07 6.71
N LEU A 117 -13.70 15.34 5.69
CA LEU A 117 -13.12 14.06 5.27
C LEU A 117 -11.68 14.25 4.79
N ASP A 118 -11.45 15.17 3.84
CA ASP A 118 -10.13 15.43 3.26
C ASP A 118 -9.11 15.76 4.34
N LEU A 119 -9.42 16.73 5.20
CA LEU A 119 -8.51 17.17 6.26
C LEU A 119 -8.13 16.03 7.21
N TYR A 120 -9.10 15.23 7.61
CA TYR A 120 -8.85 14.19 8.61
C TYR A 120 -8.12 12.99 8.02
N TRP A 121 -8.44 12.60 6.79
CA TRP A 121 -7.75 11.51 6.11
C TRP A 121 -6.35 11.91 5.65
N GLU A 122 -6.11 13.18 5.31
CA GLU A 122 -4.76 13.71 5.08
C GLU A 122 -3.90 13.58 6.35
N GLN A 123 -4.41 14.00 7.52
CA GLN A 123 -3.70 13.84 8.80
C GLN A 123 -3.44 12.36 9.13
N THR A 124 -4.38 11.48 8.78
CA THR A 124 -4.23 10.04 8.96
C THR A 124 -3.15 9.47 8.05
N SER A 125 -3.10 9.88 6.78
CA SER A 125 -2.06 9.46 5.84
C SER A 125 -0.67 9.89 6.32
N MET A 126 -0.51 11.12 6.82
CA MET A 126 0.72 11.59 7.44
C MET A 126 1.11 10.78 8.68
N SER A 127 0.14 10.39 9.50
CA SER A 127 0.38 9.57 10.69
C SER A 127 0.85 8.15 10.30
N ILE A 128 0.32 7.59 9.23
CA ILE A 128 0.75 6.30 8.68
C ILE A 128 2.15 6.43 8.07
N GLN A 129 2.42 7.47 7.27
CA GLN A 129 3.75 7.72 6.72
C GLN A 129 4.82 7.78 7.82
N ASN A 130 4.56 8.54 8.90
CA ASN A 130 5.46 8.67 10.02
C ASN A 130 5.67 7.38 10.83
N ALA A 131 4.75 6.43 10.68
CA ALA A 131 4.81 5.13 11.33
C ALA A 131 5.40 4.03 10.44
N CYS A 132 5.61 4.31 9.15
CA CYS A 132 6.22 3.40 8.20
C CYS A 132 7.74 3.44 8.28
N GLU A 133 8.35 2.30 7.99
CA GLU A 133 9.79 2.11 7.89
C GLU A 133 10.15 1.47 6.54
N PRO A 134 11.38 1.59 6.05
CA PRO A 134 11.84 0.85 4.89
C PRO A 134 11.54 -0.65 5.08
N PHE A 135 10.95 -1.28 4.06
CA PHE A 135 10.41 -2.63 4.18
C PHE A 135 10.95 -3.55 3.09
N GLY A 136 11.44 -4.72 3.50
CA GLY A 136 11.94 -5.73 2.58
C GLY A 136 13.23 -5.32 1.85
N LYS A 137 13.48 -5.98 0.73
CA LYS A 137 14.67 -5.72 -0.11
C LYS A 137 14.34 -4.72 -1.19
N VAL A 138 15.28 -3.81 -1.43
CA VAL A 138 15.24 -2.92 -2.60
C VAL A 138 15.64 -3.73 -3.84
N LEU A 139 14.78 -3.73 -4.85
CA LEU A 139 15.09 -4.32 -6.15
C LEU A 139 15.72 -3.26 -7.05
N VAL A 140 16.85 -3.58 -7.64
CA VAL A 140 17.60 -2.66 -8.53
C VAL A 140 17.83 -3.34 -9.87
N GLU A 141 17.40 -2.70 -10.93
CA GLU A 141 17.62 -3.09 -12.31
C GLU A 141 18.43 -2.01 -13.02
N TYR A 142 19.36 -2.41 -13.89
CA TYR A 142 20.14 -1.50 -14.69
C TYR A 142 19.93 -1.81 -16.17
N ASP A 143 19.59 -0.78 -16.93
CA ASP A 143 19.46 -0.85 -18.39
C ASP A 143 20.71 -0.25 -19.05
N PRO A 144 21.59 -1.09 -19.60
CA PRO A 144 22.82 -0.60 -20.24
C PRO A 144 22.57 0.18 -21.53
N SER A 145 21.39 0.04 -22.14
CA SER A 145 21.05 0.76 -23.39
C SER A 145 20.70 2.22 -23.14
N THR A 146 20.14 2.53 -21.97
CA THR A 146 19.75 3.89 -21.54
C THR A 146 20.68 4.47 -20.50
N GLY A 147 21.50 3.63 -19.84
CA GLY A 147 22.33 4.01 -18.70
C GLY A 147 21.52 4.28 -17.42
N MET A 148 20.26 3.85 -17.36
CA MET A 148 19.34 4.15 -16.26
C MET A 148 19.23 3.00 -15.28
N TYR A 149 19.13 3.33 -14.01
CA TYR A 149 18.68 2.43 -12.93
C TYR A 149 17.19 2.58 -12.73
N THR A 150 16.49 1.44 -12.67
CA THR A 150 15.11 1.33 -12.20
C THR A 150 15.12 0.63 -10.84
N VAL A 151 14.57 1.28 -9.83
CA VAL A 151 14.58 0.79 -8.46
C VAL A 151 13.16 0.67 -7.95
N THR A 152 12.83 -0.50 -7.38
CA THR A 152 11.59 -0.69 -6.62
C THR A 152 11.93 -0.72 -5.14
N ALA A 153 11.32 0.17 -4.36
CA ALA A 153 11.44 0.22 -2.91
C ALA A 153 10.08 0.09 -2.25
N LYS A 154 10.07 -0.48 -1.05
CA LYS A 154 8.88 -0.63 -0.20
C LYS A 154 9.06 0.09 1.12
N VAL A 155 7.96 0.60 1.66
CA VAL A 155 7.83 1.02 3.05
C VAL A 155 6.70 0.22 3.69
N GLY A 156 6.80 -0.08 4.97
CA GLY A 156 5.85 -0.95 5.65
C GLY A 156 5.53 -0.47 7.06
N ILE A 157 4.36 -0.86 7.52
CA ILE A 157 3.86 -0.62 8.88
C ILE A 157 3.25 -1.90 9.42
N ARG A 158 3.42 -2.19 10.70
CA ARG A 158 2.74 -3.31 11.37
C ARG A 158 1.23 -3.18 11.16
N GLY A 159 0.57 -4.29 10.80
CA GLY A 159 -0.85 -4.30 10.48
C GLY A 159 -1.75 -3.87 11.64
N ASP A 160 -1.39 -4.21 12.89
CA ASP A 160 -2.11 -3.76 14.10
C ASP A 160 -2.03 -2.24 14.27
N ARG A 161 -0.85 -1.64 14.04
CA ARG A 161 -0.66 -0.19 14.10
C ARG A 161 -1.40 0.53 12.98
N TYR A 162 -1.33 -0.03 11.75
CA TYR A 162 -2.10 0.47 10.62
C TYR A 162 -3.59 0.50 10.94
N ASN A 163 -4.14 -0.64 11.39
CA ASN A 163 -5.55 -0.77 11.73
C ASN A 163 -5.97 0.17 12.88
N THR A 164 -5.08 0.42 13.84
CA THR A 164 -5.33 1.37 14.92
C THR A 164 -5.49 2.79 14.38
N LEU A 165 -4.62 3.23 13.46
CA LEU A 165 -4.70 4.55 12.84
C LEU A 165 -5.97 4.69 11.98
N ILE A 166 -6.29 3.68 11.17
CA ILE A 166 -7.50 3.66 10.35
C ILE A 166 -8.77 3.66 11.22
N ASN A 167 -8.81 2.87 12.29
CA ASN A 167 -9.94 2.87 13.23
C ASN A 167 -10.13 4.22 13.91
N LYS A 168 -9.03 4.87 14.31
CA LYS A 168 -9.08 6.22 14.89
C LYS A 168 -9.67 7.21 13.90
N ALA A 169 -9.29 7.14 12.64
CA ALA A 169 -9.84 7.97 11.58
C ALA A 169 -11.34 7.71 11.36
N GLY A 170 -11.72 6.45 11.18
CA GLY A 170 -13.11 6.07 10.89
C GLY A 170 -14.09 6.36 12.02
N ASN A 171 -13.61 6.49 13.26
CA ASN A 171 -14.44 6.81 14.42
C ASN A 171 -14.42 8.30 14.82
N TYR A 172 -13.67 9.13 14.09
CA TYR A 172 -13.62 10.56 14.37
C TYR A 172 -14.95 11.24 14.01
N LYS A 173 -15.34 12.20 14.84
CA LYS A 173 -16.53 13.03 14.64
C LYS A 173 -16.13 14.50 14.70
N PRO A 174 -16.19 15.24 13.58
CA PRO A 174 -15.93 16.66 13.57
C PRO A 174 -16.90 17.42 14.46
N ALA A 175 -16.39 18.35 15.28
CA ALA A 175 -17.22 19.10 16.22
C ALA A 175 -18.04 20.21 15.53
N ASP A 176 -17.64 20.60 14.33
CA ASP A 176 -18.24 21.65 13.50
C ASP A 176 -19.38 21.15 12.61
N LEU A 177 -19.56 19.81 12.47
CA LEU A 177 -20.67 19.21 11.75
C LEU A 177 -21.81 18.82 12.70
N THR A 178 -23.05 19.14 12.33
CA THR A 178 -24.24 18.83 13.12
C THR A 178 -25.37 18.30 12.26
N GLY A 179 -26.36 17.64 12.88
CA GLY A 179 -27.55 17.14 12.19
C GLY A 179 -27.22 16.24 10.99
N ASN A 180 -27.86 16.48 9.87
CA ASN A 180 -27.72 15.68 8.64
C ASN A 180 -26.28 15.63 8.11
N GLU A 181 -25.51 16.71 8.27
CA GLU A 181 -24.12 16.75 7.82
C GLU A 181 -23.24 15.77 8.61
N LEU A 182 -23.43 15.73 9.93
CA LEU A 182 -22.72 14.80 10.78
C LEU A 182 -23.11 13.34 10.49
N GLU A 183 -24.38 13.07 10.25
CA GLU A 183 -24.85 11.72 9.89
C GLU A 183 -24.24 11.26 8.55
N GLN A 184 -24.25 12.13 7.55
CA GLN A 184 -23.63 11.87 6.24
C GLN A 184 -22.13 11.63 6.37
N TYR A 185 -21.43 12.49 7.13
CA TYR A 185 -20.00 12.30 7.42
C TYR A 185 -19.73 10.93 8.05
N ILE A 186 -20.46 10.54 9.08
CA ILE A 186 -20.26 9.27 9.79
C ILE A 186 -20.45 8.08 8.84
N GLN A 187 -21.48 8.10 8.00
CA GLN A 187 -21.76 7.02 7.05
C GLN A 187 -20.61 6.84 6.05
N ILE A 188 -20.15 7.93 5.45
CA ILE A 188 -19.08 7.89 4.45
C ILE A 188 -17.74 7.57 5.10
N ASN A 189 -17.43 8.19 6.23
CA ASN A 189 -16.21 7.93 6.98
C ASN A 189 -16.07 6.46 7.37
N LYS A 190 -17.18 5.80 7.70
CA LYS A 190 -17.20 4.35 7.95
C LYS A 190 -16.90 3.56 6.67
N SER A 191 -17.48 3.93 5.54
CA SER A 191 -17.20 3.28 4.25
C SER A 191 -15.74 3.40 3.85
N ILE A 192 -15.14 4.58 4.04
CA ILE A 192 -13.70 4.84 3.81
C ILE A 192 -12.86 3.95 4.72
N MET A 193 -13.20 3.88 6.02
CA MET A 193 -12.50 3.03 6.99
C MET A 193 -12.52 1.56 6.58
N ASP A 194 -13.67 1.05 6.16
CA ASP A 194 -13.83 -0.36 5.75
C ASP A 194 -13.06 -0.65 4.46
N ALA A 195 -13.08 0.28 3.49
CA ALA A 195 -12.29 0.18 2.25
C ALA A 195 -10.77 0.22 2.53
N ALA A 196 -10.31 1.12 3.42
CA ALA A 196 -8.90 1.23 3.77
C ALA A 196 -8.34 -0.02 4.50
N LYS A 197 -9.19 -0.77 5.21
CA LYS A 197 -8.81 -2.06 5.83
C LYS A 197 -8.81 -3.22 4.86
N GLY A 198 -9.70 -3.18 3.87
CA GLY A 198 -9.85 -4.25 2.88
C GLY A 198 -8.79 -4.25 1.79
N ASN A 199 -8.06 -3.15 1.65
CA ASN A 199 -7.01 -2.96 0.64
C ASN A 199 -5.60 -3.27 1.19
#